data_a734d07cd0527b8b5aef62b91cd8f715
#
_entry.id   a734d07cd0527b8b5aef62b91cd8f715
#
_cell.length_a   1.000
_cell.length_b   1.000
_cell.length_c   1.000
_cell.angle_alpha   90.00
_cell.angle_beta   90.00
_cell.angle_gamma   90.00
#
_symmetry.space_group_name_H-M   'P 1'
#
loop_
_entity.id
_entity.type
_entity.pdbx_description
1 polymer ?
#
loop_
_entity_poly.entity_id
_entity_poly.type
_entity_poly.pdbx_seq_one_letter_code
_entity_poly.pdbx_strand_id
1 'polypeptide(L)'
;ELGIPVHYEAISPEEIRRYFTEEGCELFFIAEYDRILTLPEELPAFRGINTHSSLLPQGRSYYPIEGAMERELSCTGVTMHKVAQRLDGGDVLAQHTIDITADTDSIDVYLQSAAWARATVEELLEHLDDRWAAGRPQAEKQPYWKRPASELLTLHPEMSRAEALAIFRKYNSMTQVELGGAWFYVTAIGTGTAPLPCGVQRLSPTRALYRVRDGHLRLHIHPMEVRT
;
A
#
# COMPACT_ATOMS: atom_id res chain seq x y z
N GLU A 1 21.33 -16.00 7.46
CA GLU A 1 21.22 -15.16 6.23
C GLU A 1 21.10 -16.10 5.04
N LEU A 2 20.11 -15.87 4.16
CA LEU A 2 19.81 -16.74 3.01
C LEU A 2 20.76 -16.50 1.82
N GLY A 3 21.68 -15.52 1.90
CA GLY A 3 22.61 -15.18 0.82
C GLY A 3 21.93 -14.61 -0.44
N ILE A 4 20.69 -14.14 -0.33
CA ILE A 4 19.93 -13.57 -1.45
C ILE A 4 20.48 -12.15 -1.72
N PRO A 5 20.92 -11.83 -2.95
CA PRO A 5 21.33 -10.48 -3.31
C PRO A 5 20.16 -9.50 -3.17
N VAL A 6 20.43 -8.31 -2.64
CA VAL A 6 19.44 -7.23 -2.52
C VAL A 6 19.91 -6.02 -3.32
N HIS A 7 19.04 -5.50 -4.17
CA HIS A 7 19.26 -4.30 -4.98
C HIS A 7 18.23 -3.24 -4.59
N TYR A 8 18.67 -1.98 -4.49
CA TYR A 8 17.84 -0.85 -4.07
C TYR A 8 17.43 0.05 -5.25
N GLU A 9 18.05 -0.12 -6.39
CA GLU A 9 17.76 0.62 -7.61
C GLU A 9 16.50 0.04 -8.29
N ALA A 10 15.87 0.88 -9.13
CA ALA A 10 14.79 0.40 -9.99
C ALA A 10 15.33 -0.59 -11.02
N ILE A 11 14.69 -1.72 -11.15
CA ILE A 11 15.02 -2.69 -12.18
C ILE A 11 14.66 -2.15 -13.57
N SER A 12 15.58 -2.23 -14.52
CA SER A 12 15.36 -1.81 -15.90
C SER A 12 14.77 -2.95 -16.76
N PRO A 13 14.14 -2.65 -17.91
CA PRO A 13 13.69 -3.67 -18.87
C PRO A 13 14.82 -4.58 -19.37
N GLU A 14 16.03 -4.03 -19.52
CA GLU A 14 17.23 -4.77 -19.93
C GLU A 14 17.67 -5.78 -18.87
N GLU A 15 17.62 -5.40 -17.59
CA GLU A 15 17.92 -6.31 -16.48
C GLU A 15 16.87 -7.42 -16.35
N ILE A 16 15.58 -7.09 -16.52
CA ILE A 16 14.52 -8.11 -16.55
C ILE A 16 14.80 -9.11 -17.68
N ARG A 17 15.10 -8.62 -18.89
CA ARG A 17 15.42 -9.47 -20.03
C ARG A 17 16.61 -10.37 -19.72
N ARG A 18 17.69 -9.85 -19.16
CA ARG A 18 18.89 -10.61 -18.81
C ARG A 18 18.58 -11.75 -17.85
N TYR A 19 17.82 -11.50 -16.79
CA TYR A 19 17.41 -12.54 -15.83
C TYR A 19 16.69 -13.69 -16.51
N PHE A 20 15.80 -13.43 -17.46
CA PHE A 20 15.07 -14.47 -18.16
C PHE A 20 15.90 -15.19 -19.25
N THR A 21 16.72 -14.45 -20.02
CA THR A 21 17.42 -15.02 -21.18
C THR A 21 18.80 -15.57 -20.86
N GLU A 22 19.49 -15.06 -19.86
CA GLU A 22 20.88 -15.41 -19.54
C GLU A 22 21.03 -16.12 -18.20
N GLU A 23 20.20 -15.77 -17.22
CA GLU A 23 20.29 -16.32 -15.87
C GLU A 23 19.25 -17.42 -15.58
N GLY A 24 18.38 -17.71 -16.54
CA GLY A 24 17.43 -18.82 -16.46
C GLY A 24 16.27 -18.61 -15.49
N CYS A 25 15.93 -17.37 -15.15
CA CYS A 25 14.73 -17.08 -14.40
C CYS A 25 13.48 -17.46 -15.18
N GLU A 26 12.56 -18.18 -14.56
CA GLU A 26 11.29 -18.59 -15.16
C GLU A 26 10.11 -17.72 -14.70
N LEU A 27 10.28 -17.05 -13.57
CA LEU A 27 9.25 -16.23 -12.93
C LEU A 27 9.88 -15.06 -12.17
N PHE A 28 9.23 -13.90 -12.15
CA PHE A 28 9.46 -12.90 -11.14
C PHE A 28 8.18 -12.60 -10.35
N PHE A 29 8.37 -12.20 -9.10
CA PHE A 29 7.27 -11.95 -8.17
C PHE A 29 7.35 -10.50 -7.67
N ILE A 30 6.23 -9.78 -7.77
CA ILE A 30 6.09 -8.40 -7.29
C ILE A 30 5.23 -8.41 -6.02
N ALA A 31 5.76 -7.81 -4.96
CA ALA A 31 5.01 -7.53 -3.74
C ALA A 31 5.40 -6.13 -3.24
N GLU A 32 4.41 -5.23 -3.12
CA GLU A 32 4.60 -3.87 -2.59
C GLU A 32 5.73 -3.07 -3.30
N TYR A 33 5.88 -3.26 -4.61
CA TYR A 33 6.85 -2.49 -5.38
C TYR A 33 6.34 -1.07 -5.64
N ASP A 34 7.10 -0.07 -5.21
CA ASP A 34 6.70 1.33 -5.16
C ASP A 34 6.85 2.10 -6.48
N ARG A 35 7.21 1.41 -7.58
CA ARG A 35 7.47 2.02 -8.88
C ARG A 35 6.70 1.32 -9.99
N ILE A 36 6.45 2.03 -11.09
CA ILE A 36 5.92 1.41 -12.30
C ILE A 36 7.04 0.60 -12.95
N LEU A 37 6.77 -0.69 -13.13
CA LEU A 37 7.67 -1.58 -13.82
C LEU A 37 7.45 -1.43 -15.32
N THR A 38 8.50 -1.07 -16.07
CA THR A 38 8.50 -1.11 -17.52
C THR A 38 8.93 -2.49 -17.98
N LEU A 39 8.07 -3.15 -18.76
CA LEU A 39 8.32 -4.52 -19.22
C LEU A 39 8.97 -4.53 -20.62
N PRO A 40 9.91 -5.45 -20.87
CA PRO A 40 10.42 -5.67 -22.22
C PRO A 40 9.30 -6.19 -23.15
N GLU A 41 9.17 -5.59 -24.35
CA GLU A 41 8.10 -5.96 -25.28
C GLU A 41 8.30 -7.35 -25.89
N GLU A 42 9.56 -7.78 -26.05
CA GLU A 42 9.93 -8.99 -26.76
C GLU A 42 9.96 -10.27 -25.91
N LEU A 43 9.49 -10.27 -24.68
CA LEU A 43 9.44 -11.47 -23.85
C LEU A 43 8.06 -12.15 -23.86
N PRO A 44 7.75 -12.98 -24.87
CA PRO A 44 6.44 -13.64 -24.97
C PRO A 44 6.21 -14.72 -23.92
N ALA A 45 7.28 -15.28 -23.34
CA ALA A 45 7.24 -16.28 -22.27
C ALA A 45 7.43 -15.67 -20.88
N PHE A 46 7.30 -14.36 -20.77
CA PHE A 46 7.51 -13.64 -19.54
C PHE A 46 6.44 -13.97 -18.50
N ARG A 47 6.86 -14.54 -17.39
CA ARG A 47 5.98 -14.84 -16.27
C ARG A 47 6.30 -13.90 -15.12
N GLY A 48 5.36 -13.02 -14.82
CA GLY A 48 5.41 -12.17 -13.64
C GLY A 48 4.10 -12.28 -12.87
N ILE A 49 4.19 -12.39 -11.55
CA ILE A 49 3.03 -12.36 -10.65
C ILE A 49 3.14 -11.12 -9.79
N ASN A 50 2.05 -10.38 -9.67
CA ASN A 50 1.91 -9.28 -8.73
C ASN A 50 0.85 -9.61 -7.69
N THR A 51 1.16 -9.29 -6.43
CA THR A 51 0.18 -9.29 -5.33
C THR A 51 -0.32 -7.87 -5.14
N HIS A 52 -1.63 -7.68 -5.28
CA HIS A 52 -2.29 -6.38 -5.22
C HIS A 52 -3.39 -6.38 -4.17
N SER A 53 -3.37 -5.41 -3.26
CA SER A 53 -4.27 -5.35 -2.09
C SER A 53 -5.65 -4.80 -2.43
N SER A 54 -6.31 -5.37 -3.45
CA SER A 54 -7.71 -5.12 -3.78
C SER A 54 -8.37 -6.32 -4.47
N LEU A 55 -9.70 -6.27 -4.64
CA LEU A 55 -10.46 -7.20 -5.47
C LEU A 55 -10.45 -6.70 -6.93
N LEU A 56 -9.37 -7.00 -7.69
CA LEU A 56 -9.29 -6.63 -9.10
C LEU A 56 -10.47 -7.18 -9.92
N PRO A 57 -11.00 -6.39 -10.87
CA PRO A 57 -10.49 -5.16 -11.47
C PRO A 57 -10.74 -3.89 -10.66
N GLN A 58 -11.42 -3.93 -9.54
CA GLN A 58 -11.62 -2.77 -8.69
C GLN A 58 -10.32 -2.42 -7.94
N GLY A 59 -10.06 -1.13 -7.74
CA GLY A 59 -8.93 -0.68 -6.93
C GLY A 59 -7.56 -0.77 -7.59
N ARG A 60 -7.49 -0.82 -8.93
CA ARG A 60 -6.21 -0.67 -9.63
C ARG A 60 -5.55 0.64 -9.24
N SER A 61 -4.36 0.64 -8.79
CA SER A 61 -3.45 1.75 -8.55
C SER A 61 -2.54 1.52 -7.35
N TYR A 62 -1.77 2.55 -6.94
CA TYR A 62 -0.90 2.54 -5.76
C TYR A 62 -1.62 2.67 -4.40
N TYR A 63 -2.92 2.94 -4.41
CA TYR A 63 -3.69 3.25 -3.19
C TYR A 63 -4.95 2.39 -3.08
N PRO A 64 -4.84 1.06 -3.21
CA PRO A 64 -6.01 0.19 -3.23
C PRO A 64 -6.70 0.12 -1.86
N ILE A 65 -5.93 0.09 -0.78
CA ILE A 65 -6.48 -0.01 0.58
C ILE A 65 -7.12 1.32 0.99
N GLU A 66 -6.37 2.43 0.87
CA GLU A 66 -6.86 3.77 1.20
C GLU A 66 -8.07 4.13 0.35
N GLY A 67 -8.05 3.75 -0.92
CA GLY A 67 -9.18 3.96 -1.83
C GLY A 67 -10.42 3.17 -1.45
N ALA A 68 -10.29 1.97 -0.90
CA ALA A 68 -11.41 1.20 -0.36
C ALA A 68 -11.98 1.85 0.91
N MET A 69 -11.10 2.27 1.82
CA MET A 69 -11.47 2.96 3.07
C MET A 69 -12.14 4.31 2.81
N GLU A 70 -11.63 5.08 1.83
CA GLU A 70 -12.20 6.37 1.44
C GLU A 70 -13.62 6.24 0.88
N ARG A 71 -13.88 5.18 0.11
CA ARG A 71 -15.18 4.87 -0.48
C ARG A 71 -16.13 4.16 0.46
N GLU A 72 -15.71 3.93 1.69
CA GLU A 72 -16.50 3.26 2.72
C GLU A 72 -17.06 1.91 2.23
N LEU A 73 -16.24 1.16 1.49
CA LEU A 73 -16.63 -0.17 1.02
C LEU A 73 -16.78 -1.11 2.21
N SER A 74 -17.75 -2.03 2.13
CA SER A 74 -17.95 -3.06 3.14
C SER A 74 -16.95 -4.21 3.04
N CYS A 75 -16.24 -4.31 1.91
CA CYS A 75 -15.16 -5.27 1.71
C CYS A 75 -14.16 -4.76 0.67
N THR A 76 -12.97 -5.29 0.75
CA THR A 76 -11.91 -5.22 -0.25
C THR A 76 -11.29 -6.61 -0.39
N GLY A 77 -10.02 -6.72 -0.73
CA GLY A 77 -9.36 -8.02 -0.77
C GLY A 77 -7.93 -7.94 -1.23
N VAL A 78 -7.43 -9.08 -1.66
CA VAL A 78 -6.11 -9.25 -2.24
C VAL A 78 -6.20 -10.12 -3.48
N THR A 79 -5.45 -9.77 -4.51
CA THR A 79 -5.42 -10.47 -5.79
C THR A 79 -3.99 -10.79 -6.18
N MET A 80 -3.68 -12.05 -6.45
CA MET A 80 -2.52 -12.44 -7.24
C MET A 80 -2.91 -12.48 -8.71
N HIS A 81 -2.20 -11.75 -9.54
CA HIS A 81 -2.51 -11.66 -10.97
C HIS A 81 -1.24 -11.68 -11.81
N LYS A 82 -1.38 -12.06 -13.08
CA LYS A 82 -0.28 -11.96 -14.04
C LYS A 82 0.13 -10.51 -14.21
N VAL A 83 1.43 -10.28 -14.29
CA VAL A 83 1.95 -8.98 -14.70
C VAL A 83 1.68 -8.79 -16.19
N ALA A 84 1.23 -7.62 -16.59
CA ALA A 84 0.90 -7.28 -17.96
C ALA A 84 1.32 -5.83 -18.27
N GLN A 85 1.39 -5.45 -19.54
CA GLN A 85 1.72 -4.08 -19.96
C GLN A 85 0.77 -3.03 -19.36
N ARG A 86 -0.48 -3.41 -19.17
CA ARG A 86 -1.45 -2.57 -18.48
C ARG A 86 -1.31 -2.76 -16.96
N LEU A 87 -1.10 -1.68 -16.24
CA LEU A 87 -1.00 -1.68 -14.78
C LEU A 87 -2.20 -2.40 -14.13
N ASP A 88 -1.92 -3.38 -13.28
CA ASP A 88 -2.87 -4.25 -12.58
C ASP A 88 -3.92 -4.89 -13.50
N GLY A 89 -3.59 -5.09 -14.77
CA GLY A 89 -4.53 -5.49 -15.81
C GLY A 89 -4.45 -6.94 -16.27
N GLY A 90 -3.53 -7.72 -15.74
CA GLY A 90 -3.35 -9.13 -16.12
C GLY A 90 -4.40 -10.06 -15.50
N ASP A 91 -4.45 -11.30 -16.02
CA ASP A 91 -5.40 -12.31 -15.57
C ASP A 91 -5.25 -12.62 -14.08
N VAL A 92 -6.36 -12.78 -13.38
CA VAL A 92 -6.42 -13.15 -11.97
C VAL A 92 -6.06 -14.63 -11.82
N LEU A 93 -5.05 -14.92 -11.00
CA LEU A 93 -4.60 -16.27 -10.64
C LEU A 93 -5.26 -16.76 -9.35
N ALA A 94 -5.31 -15.90 -8.35
CA ALA A 94 -5.99 -16.15 -7.08
C ALA A 94 -6.51 -14.85 -6.49
N GLN A 95 -7.59 -14.93 -5.69
CA GLN A 95 -8.21 -13.74 -5.10
C GLN A 95 -8.91 -14.10 -3.79
N HIS A 96 -8.84 -13.19 -2.81
CA HIS A 96 -9.48 -13.36 -1.51
C HIS A 96 -10.15 -12.07 -1.07
N THR A 97 -11.32 -12.20 -0.47
CA THR A 97 -12.10 -11.08 0.06
C THR A 97 -11.72 -10.80 1.51
N ILE A 98 -11.60 -9.53 1.85
CA ILE A 98 -11.35 -9.02 3.21
C ILE A 98 -12.50 -8.09 3.57
N ASP A 99 -13.22 -8.40 4.64
CA ASP A 99 -14.32 -7.58 5.13
C ASP A 99 -13.79 -6.31 5.80
N ILE A 100 -14.46 -5.18 5.53
CA ILE A 100 -14.20 -3.89 6.17
C ILE A 100 -15.36 -3.59 7.10
N THR A 101 -15.09 -3.60 8.39
CA THR A 101 -16.03 -3.27 9.46
C THR A 101 -15.76 -1.90 10.04
N ALA A 102 -16.62 -1.47 10.98
CA ALA A 102 -16.38 -0.25 11.74
C ALA A 102 -15.06 -0.27 12.52
N ASP A 103 -14.49 -1.40 12.86
CA ASP A 103 -13.24 -1.54 13.62
C ASP A 103 -12.01 -1.81 12.75
N THR A 104 -12.18 -2.11 11.46
CA THR A 104 -11.08 -2.37 10.52
C THR A 104 -10.33 -1.09 10.18
N ASP A 105 -9.02 -1.05 10.26
CA ASP A 105 -8.18 0.03 9.74
C ASP A 105 -7.36 -0.40 8.49
N SER A 106 -6.67 0.53 7.88
CA SER A 106 -5.88 0.25 6.67
C SER A 106 -4.74 -0.74 6.93
N ILE A 107 -4.17 -0.75 8.13
CA ILE A 107 -3.14 -1.72 8.53
C ILE A 107 -3.72 -3.12 8.68
N ASP A 108 -4.93 -3.25 9.21
CA ASP A 108 -5.60 -4.56 9.31
C ASP A 108 -5.79 -5.18 7.93
N VAL A 109 -6.22 -4.38 6.95
CA VAL A 109 -6.37 -4.82 5.56
C VAL A 109 -5.03 -5.24 4.96
N TYR A 110 -3.98 -4.43 5.18
CA TYR A 110 -2.64 -4.73 4.71
C TYR A 110 -2.11 -6.04 5.30
N LEU A 111 -2.21 -6.23 6.62
CA LEU A 111 -1.73 -7.43 7.30
C LEU A 111 -2.50 -8.69 6.87
N GLN A 112 -3.81 -8.60 6.69
CA GLN A 112 -4.62 -9.70 6.17
C GLN A 112 -4.24 -10.04 4.73
N SER A 113 -4.01 -9.04 3.87
CA SER A 113 -3.53 -9.22 2.50
C SER A 113 -2.18 -9.94 2.47
N ALA A 114 -1.23 -9.49 3.28
CA ALA A 114 0.11 -10.08 3.37
C ALA A 114 0.07 -11.52 3.92
N ALA A 115 -0.73 -11.77 4.93
CA ALA A 115 -0.90 -13.10 5.51
C ALA A 115 -1.51 -14.10 4.51
N TRP A 116 -2.54 -13.68 3.78
CA TRP A 116 -3.13 -14.52 2.74
C TRP A 116 -2.16 -14.75 1.58
N ALA A 117 -1.47 -13.71 1.12
CA ALA A 117 -0.49 -13.82 0.04
C ALA A 117 0.61 -14.82 0.40
N ARG A 118 1.14 -14.74 1.63
CA ARG A 118 2.14 -15.70 2.14
C ARG A 118 1.62 -17.13 2.15
N ALA A 119 0.38 -17.36 2.58
CA ALA A 119 -0.21 -18.70 2.65
C ALA A 119 -0.51 -19.29 1.27
N THR A 120 -0.75 -18.43 0.27
CA THR A 120 -1.19 -18.85 -1.07
C THR A 120 -0.05 -19.00 -2.06
N VAL A 121 1.06 -18.26 -1.88
CA VAL A 121 2.16 -18.22 -2.86
C VAL A 121 2.81 -19.60 -3.05
N GLU A 122 2.99 -20.36 -1.99
CA GLU A 122 3.62 -21.67 -2.03
C GLU A 122 2.81 -22.64 -2.91
N GLU A 123 1.52 -22.79 -2.63
CA GLU A 123 0.60 -23.62 -3.42
C GLU A 123 0.49 -23.14 -4.88
N LEU A 124 0.47 -21.83 -5.08
CA LEU A 124 0.42 -21.26 -6.44
C LEU A 124 1.68 -21.59 -7.24
N LEU A 125 2.86 -21.56 -6.61
CA LEU A 125 4.13 -21.89 -7.26
C LEU A 125 4.26 -23.39 -7.53
N GLU A 126 3.80 -24.25 -6.62
CA GLU A 126 3.78 -25.71 -6.82
C GLU A 126 2.93 -26.15 -8.03
N HIS A 127 1.87 -25.37 -8.33
CA HIS A 127 0.95 -25.63 -9.44
C HIS A 127 0.96 -24.52 -10.49
N LEU A 128 2.13 -23.89 -10.70
CA LEU A 128 2.23 -22.65 -11.48
C LEU A 128 1.68 -22.78 -12.91
N ASP A 129 2.00 -23.86 -13.62
CA ASP A 129 1.56 -24.03 -15.00
C ASP A 129 0.03 -24.15 -15.11
N ASP A 130 -0.59 -24.93 -14.25
CA ASP A 130 -2.05 -25.10 -14.21
C ASP A 130 -2.75 -23.79 -13.80
N ARG A 131 -2.24 -23.13 -12.76
CA ARG A 131 -2.76 -21.84 -12.28
C ARG A 131 -2.61 -20.75 -13.33
N TRP A 132 -1.46 -20.75 -14.04
CA TRP A 132 -1.21 -19.79 -15.12
C TRP A 132 -2.17 -20.00 -16.30
N ALA A 133 -2.40 -21.26 -16.72
CA ALA A 133 -3.33 -21.59 -17.78
C ALA A 133 -4.80 -21.29 -17.41
N ALA A 134 -5.17 -21.49 -16.15
CA ALA A 134 -6.51 -21.23 -15.61
C ALA A 134 -6.76 -19.75 -15.24
N GLY A 135 -5.80 -18.86 -15.49
CA GLY A 135 -5.92 -17.43 -15.18
C GLY A 135 -7.18 -16.81 -15.78
N ARG A 136 -7.95 -16.08 -14.97
CA ARG A 136 -9.22 -15.48 -15.37
C ARG A 136 -9.01 -14.05 -15.85
N PRO A 137 -9.38 -13.72 -17.11
CA PRO A 137 -9.33 -12.35 -17.59
C PRO A 137 -10.17 -11.41 -16.71
N GLN A 138 -9.67 -10.20 -16.50
CA GLN A 138 -10.44 -9.19 -15.79
C GLN A 138 -11.52 -8.62 -16.71
N ALA A 139 -12.79 -8.88 -16.38
CA ALA A 139 -13.93 -8.65 -17.26
C ALA A 139 -14.21 -7.18 -17.60
N GLU A 140 -13.82 -6.22 -16.74
CA GLU A 140 -14.18 -4.82 -16.92
C GLU A 140 -12.98 -3.87 -16.79
N LYS A 141 -13.03 -2.78 -17.58
CA LYS A 141 -12.12 -1.65 -17.43
C LYS A 141 -12.62 -0.75 -16.30
N GLN A 142 -12.11 -0.97 -15.09
CA GLN A 142 -12.34 -0.05 -13.98
C GLN A 142 -11.36 1.11 -14.02
N PRO A 143 -11.77 2.32 -13.59
CA PRO A 143 -10.87 3.46 -13.47
C PRO A 143 -9.82 3.20 -12.39
N TYR A 144 -8.61 3.76 -12.60
CA TYR A 144 -7.59 3.76 -11.56
C TYR A 144 -8.02 4.64 -10.38
N TRP A 145 -7.82 4.16 -9.18
CA TRP A 145 -8.03 4.99 -8.00
C TRP A 145 -6.86 5.96 -7.85
N LYS A 146 -7.18 7.20 -7.60
CA LYS A 146 -6.19 8.27 -7.46
C LYS A 146 -5.67 8.33 -6.03
N ARG A 147 -4.49 8.92 -5.87
CA ARG A 147 -3.98 9.28 -4.55
C ARG A 147 -5.01 10.18 -3.84
N PRO A 148 -5.28 9.93 -2.54
CA PRO A 148 -6.08 10.85 -1.74
C PRO A 148 -5.52 12.27 -1.78
N ALA A 149 -6.38 13.27 -1.81
CA ALA A 149 -5.96 14.66 -1.77
C ALA A 149 -5.25 14.97 -0.44
N SER A 150 -4.23 15.83 -0.48
CA SER A 150 -3.41 16.14 0.72
C SER A 150 -4.24 16.65 1.88
N GLU A 151 -5.31 17.38 1.61
CA GLU A 151 -6.24 17.91 2.62
C GLU A 151 -6.92 16.80 3.41
N LEU A 152 -7.23 15.66 2.76
CA LEU A 152 -7.84 14.50 3.41
C LEU A 152 -6.86 13.74 4.32
N LEU A 153 -5.57 13.92 4.11
CA LEU A 153 -4.49 13.27 4.86
C LEU A 153 -4.00 14.12 6.03
N THR A 154 -4.38 15.40 6.10
CA THR A 154 -3.78 16.37 7.01
C THR A 154 -4.56 16.47 8.31
N LEU A 155 -3.86 16.37 9.43
CA LEU A 155 -4.41 16.69 10.74
C LEU A 155 -4.42 18.20 10.97
N HIS A 156 -5.56 18.72 11.42
CA HIS A 156 -5.74 20.14 11.74
C HIS A 156 -6.13 20.36 13.20
N PRO A 157 -5.72 21.46 13.85
CA PRO A 157 -6.04 21.74 15.25
C PRO A 157 -7.55 21.85 15.52
N GLU A 158 -8.34 22.21 14.52
CA GLU A 158 -9.80 22.36 14.62
C GLU A 158 -10.55 21.03 14.63
N MET A 159 -9.87 19.93 14.32
CA MET A 159 -10.46 18.58 14.37
C MET A 159 -10.67 18.14 15.83
N SER A 160 -11.67 17.30 16.05
CA SER A 160 -11.76 16.48 17.26
C SER A 160 -10.76 15.34 17.24
N ARG A 161 -10.50 14.74 18.39
CA ARG A 161 -9.70 13.51 18.48
C ARG A 161 -10.29 12.38 17.65
N ALA A 162 -11.61 12.25 17.64
CA ALA A 162 -12.29 11.23 16.84
C ALA A 162 -12.07 11.40 15.33
N GLU A 163 -12.17 12.64 14.83
CA GLU A 163 -11.90 12.96 13.41
C GLU A 163 -10.44 12.67 13.04
N ALA A 164 -9.49 13.08 13.87
CA ALA A 164 -8.07 12.84 13.63
C ALA A 164 -7.73 11.32 13.65
N LEU A 165 -8.32 10.57 14.57
CA LEU A 165 -8.17 9.10 14.62
C LEU A 165 -8.81 8.44 13.40
N ALA A 166 -9.94 8.93 12.90
CA ALA A 166 -10.59 8.41 11.70
C ALA A 166 -9.73 8.62 10.45
N ILE A 167 -9.06 9.78 10.32
CA ILE A 167 -8.09 10.03 9.25
C ILE A 167 -6.93 9.04 9.34
N PHE A 168 -6.31 8.92 10.51
CA PHE A 168 -5.18 8.00 10.68
C PHE A 168 -5.57 6.55 10.41
N ARG A 169 -6.77 6.13 10.81
CA ARG A 169 -7.29 4.80 10.53
C ARG A 169 -7.43 4.50 9.04
N LYS A 170 -7.88 5.49 8.24
CA LYS A 170 -8.03 5.34 6.78
C LYS A 170 -6.69 5.35 6.06
N TYR A 171 -5.78 6.22 6.46
CA TYR A 171 -4.60 6.60 5.67
C TYR A 171 -3.27 6.21 6.32
N ASN A 172 -3.29 5.82 7.59
CA ASN A 172 -2.14 5.37 8.38
C ASN A 172 -0.87 6.24 8.15
N SER A 173 0.23 5.66 7.69
CA SER A 173 1.49 6.36 7.45
C SER A 173 1.46 7.44 6.35
N MET A 174 0.37 7.55 5.59
CA MET A 174 0.14 8.70 4.70
C MET A 174 -0.40 9.92 5.43
N THR A 175 -0.91 9.77 6.66
CA THR A 175 -1.39 10.89 7.48
C THR A 175 -0.25 11.87 7.73
N GLN A 176 -0.53 13.16 7.57
CA GLN A 176 0.46 14.22 7.67
C GLN A 176 0.03 15.32 8.64
N VAL A 177 1.00 16.04 9.15
CA VAL A 177 0.79 17.17 10.06
C VAL A 177 1.87 18.23 9.84
N GLU A 178 1.46 19.50 9.93
CA GLU A 178 2.38 20.63 9.95
C GLU A 178 2.71 21.01 11.39
N LEU A 179 4.00 21.09 11.71
CA LEU A 179 4.49 21.46 13.03
C LEU A 179 5.57 22.54 12.91
N GLY A 180 5.21 23.78 13.21
CA GLY A 180 6.17 24.90 13.20
C GLY A 180 6.76 25.20 11.82
N GLY A 181 5.96 25.13 10.76
CA GLY A 181 6.37 25.38 9.38
C GLY A 181 7.02 24.19 8.67
N ALA A 182 7.14 23.02 9.33
CA ALA A 182 7.68 21.80 8.73
C ALA A 182 6.61 20.70 8.66
N TRP A 183 6.69 19.89 7.61
CA TRP A 183 5.76 18.77 7.37
C TRP A 183 6.31 17.45 7.86
N PHE A 184 5.43 16.63 8.43
CA PHE A 184 5.76 15.31 8.96
C PHE A 184 4.68 14.30 8.59
N TYR A 185 5.10 13.07 8.30
CA TYR A 185 4.22 11.91 8.33
C TYR A 185 3.93 11.50 9.76
N VAL A 186 2.71 11.07 10.03
CA VAL A 186 2.29 10.50 11.31
C VAL A 186 2.38 8.98 11.21
N THR A 187 3.26 8.37 11.98
CA THR A 187 3.51 6.92 11.94
C THR A 187 2.80 6.16 13.05
N ALA A 188 2.35 6.87 14.09
CA ALA A 188 1.46 6.34 15.11
C ALA A 188 0.73 7.48 15.82
N ILE A 189 -0.48 7.21 16.29
CA ILE A 189 -1.33 8.16 17.00
C ILE A 189 -1.91 7.53 18.27
N GLY A 190 -1.95 8.30 19.34
CA GLY A 190 -2.57 7.91 20.60
C GLY A 190 -3.22 9.09 21.30
N THR A 191 -4.16 8.82 22.18
CA THR A 191 -4.80 9.86 22.99
C THR A 191 -3.87 10.29 24.14
N GLY A 192 -3.66 11.61 24.26
CA GLY A 192 -2.92 12.20 25.38
C GLY A 192 -3.84 12.56 26.53
N THR A 193 -3.37 12.38 27.78
CA THR A 193 -4.11 12.75 29.00
C THR A 193 -3.56 14.01 29.69
N ALA A 194 -2.37 14.49 29.30
CA ALA A 194 -1.76 15.66 29.91
C ALA A 194 -2.31 16.97 29.31
N PRO A 195 -2.73 17.93 30.11
CA PRO A 195 -3.09 19.26 29.61
C PRO A 195 -1.84 20.00 29.12
N LEU A 196 -1.90 20.52 27.92
CA LEU A 196 -0.87 21.43 27.37
C LEU A 196 -1.38 22.86 27.32
N PRO A 197 -0.54 23.84 27.60
CA PRO A 197 -0.98 25.25 27.66
C PRO A 197 -1.38 25.82 26.28
N CYS A 198 -0.76 25.46 25.18
CA CYS A 198 -1.10 25.88 23.82
C CYS A 198 -0.40 25.05 22.75
N GLY A 199 -1.09 24.81 21.61
CA GLY A 199 -0.48 24.46 20.33
C GLY A 199 0.13 23.07 20.26
N VAL A 200 1.32 23.02 19.67
CA VAL A 200 2.14 21.82 19.46
C VAL A 200 3.32 21.86 20.42
N GLN A 201 3.59 20.76 21.08
CA GLN A 201 4.84 20.58 21.81
C GLN A 201 5.62 19.42 21.19
N ARG A 202 6.76 19.73 20.60
CA ARG A 202 7.70 18.72 20.15
C ARG A 202 8.44 18.13 21.35
N LEU A 203 8.28 16.83 21.59
CA LEU A 203 8.89 16.13 22.72
C LEU A 203 10.27 15.58 22.35
N SER A 204 10.46 15.22 21.07
CA SER A 204 11.73 14.72 20.52
C SER A 204 11.66 14.84 18.97
N PRO A 205 12.74 14.49 18.23
CA PRO A 205 12.73 14.46 16.77
C PRO A 205 11.60 13.63 16.16
N THR A 206 11.12 12.59 16.89
CA THR A 206 10.13 11.63 16.41
C THR A 206 8.82 11.62 17.19
N ARG A 207 8.64 12.52 18.15
CA ARG A 207 7.43 12.56 19.00
C ARG A 207 6.95 13.98 19.21
N ALA A 208 5.63 14.16 19.11
CA ALA A 208 4.97 15.43 19.37
C ALA A 208 3.68 15.23 20.20
N LEU A 209 3.30 16.25 20.97
CA LEU A 209 1.95 16.43 21.45
C LEU A 209 1.27 17.46 20.55
N TYR A 210 0.15 17.08 19.98
CA TYR A 210 -0.61 17.89 19.06
C TYR A 210 -1.99 18.22 19.64
N ARG A 211 -2.29 19.51 19.76
CA ARG A 211 -3.59 19.95 20.24
C ARG A 211 -4.63 19.83 19.14
N VAL A 212 -5.78 19.30 19.49
CA VAL A 212 -6.99 19.28 18.68
C VAL A 212 -8.13 19.92 19.50
N ARG A 213 -9.28 20.15 18.88
CA ARG A 213 -10.40 20.87 19.46
C ARG A 213 -10.83 20.40 20.86
N ASP A 214 -10.84 19.10 21.10
CA ASP A 214 -11.34 18.45 22.32
C ASP A 214 -10.24 17.75 23.13
N GLY A 215 -8.96 18.09 22.92
CA GLY A 215 -7.86 17.53 23.69
C GLY A 215 -6.53 17.50 22.98
N HIS A 216 -5.75 16.45 23.25
CA HIS A 216 -4.41 16.27 22.70
C HIS A 216 -4.23 14.87 22.12
N LEU A 217 -3.38 14.80 21.12
CA LEU A 217 -2.92 13.57 20.52
C LEU A 217 -1.42 13.42 20.77
N ARG A 218 -0.98 12.20 21.06
CA ARG A 218 0.44 11.82 21.01
C ARG A 218 0.72 11.30 19.61
N LEU A 219 1.64 11.97 18.90
CA LEU A 219 2.02 11.59 17.56
C LEU A 219 3.44 11.03 17.57
N HIS A 220 3.64 9.91 16.90
CA HIS A 220 4.92 9.55 16.35
C HIS A 220 5.02 10.13 14.96
N ILE A 221 6.12 10.81 14.67
CA ILE A 221 6.28 11.58 13.45
C ILE A 221 7.61 11.26 12.77
N HIS A 222 7.61 11.33 11.44
CA HIS A 222 8.80 11.20 10.61
C HIS A 222 8.86 12.42 9.67
N PRO A 223 10.01 13.12 9.53
CA PRO A 223 10.15 14.24 8.61
C PRO A 223 9.76 13.84 7.19
N MET A 224 8.99 14.69 6.51
CA MET A 224 8.78 14.54 5.08
C MET A 224 10.02 15.05 4.36
N GLU A 225 10.69 14.17 3.61
CA GLU A 225 11.77 14.60 2.74
C GLU A 225 11.19 15.46 1.63
N VAL A 226 11.67 16.69 1.52
CA VAL A 226 11.39 17.52 0.35
C VAL A 226 12.16 16.89 -0.80
N ARG A 227 11.48 16.13 -1.66
CA ARG A 227 12.07 15.71 -2.94
C ARG A 227 12.28 16.98 -3.76
N THR A 228 13.53 17.46 -3.80
CA THR A 228 13.99 18.54 -4.68
C THR A 228 14.03 18.05 -6.12
#